data_3f80f9c6d4ede2b83771fe3b39ced0ec
#
_entry.id   3f80f9c6d4ede2b83771fe3b39ced0ec
#
_cell.length_a   1.000
_cell.length_b   1.000
_cell.length_c   1.000
_cell.angle_alpha   90.00
_cell.angle_beta   90.00
_cell.angle_gamma   90.00
#
_symmetry.space_group_name_H-M   'P 1'
#
loop_
_entity.id
_entity.type
_entity.pdbx_description
1 polymer ?
#
loop_
_entity_poly.entity_id
_entity_poly.type
_entity_poly.pdbx_seq_one_letter_code
_entity_poly.pdbx_strand_id
1 'polypeptide(L)'
;MPIEACVAHAMDPTLLQGDPPVLKAKAQPQHASAKTHRSDAASFHGEGLRSQTSFAVEGRALVTDVPITYLGYVNRDTGVVEEPGHPLDGVALEDTVLIYPKGSGSTVAPYVLMGLIYTGKGPKAVVNRDVCPLTLPACSLLGLPYAHGFDADPCYGVNTGDTVRLTRTESGATLDVVERVSP
;
A
#
# COMPACT_ATOMS: atom_id res chain seq x y z
N MET A 1 -17.17 24.07 46.08
CA MET A 1 -15.95 23.92 45.29
C MET A 1 -16.38 23.81 43.85
N PRO A 2 -16.18 24.83 42.97
CA PRO A 2 -16.68 24.78 41.61
C PRO A 2 -15.75 23.95 40.70
N ILE A 3 -16.38 23.14 39.87
CA ILE A 3 -15.75 22.36 38.81
C ILE A 3 -15.65 23.25 37.57
N GLU A 4 -14.76 24.23 37.60
CA GLU A 4 -14.51 25.10 36.44
C GLU A 4 -13.01 25.28 36.27
N ALA A 5 -12.35 24.32 35.67
CA ALA A 5 -11.01 24.51 35.08
C ALA A 5 -10.53 23.29 34.29
N CYS A 6 -11.28 22.82 33.29
CA CYS A 6 -10.76 21.82 32.40
C CYS A 6 -11.37 21.84 30.96
N VAL A 7 -11.62 23.07 30.48
CA VAL A 7 -12.01 23.27 29.07
C VAL A 7 -11.39 24.55 28.58
N ALA A 8 -10.15 24.54 28.17
CA ALA A 8 -9.57 25.56 27.28
C ALA A 8 -8.19 25.09 26.80
N HIS A 9 -8.09 24.02 26.04
CA HIS A 9 -7.09 23.95 25.00
C HIS A 9 -7.85 23.91 23.70
N ALA A 10 -8.27 25.12 23.30
CA ALA A 10 -8.84 25.35 22.00
C ALA A 10 -7.81 24.92 20.96
N MET A 11 -8.18 23.96 20.15
CA MET A 11 -7.48 23.64 18.90
C MET A 11 -7.34 24.94 18.12
N ASP A 12 -6.13 25.32 17.80
CA ASP A 12 -5.83 26.48 16.96
C ASP A 12 -6.48 26.24 15.57
N PRO A 13 -7.48 27.02 15.16
CA PRO A 13 -8.16 26.84 13.89
C PRO A 13 -7.27 27.12 12.67
N THR A 14 -6.05 27.62 12.87
CA THR A 14 -5.09 27.91 11.80
C THR A 14 -4.40 26.65 11.26
N LEU A 15 -4.50 25.50 11.95
CA LEU A 15 -3.90 24.25 11.50
C LEU A 15 -4.74 23.49 10.44
N LEU A 16 -5.94 23.98 10.13
CA LEU A 16 -6.84 23.35 9.14
C LEU A 16 -6.81 24.01 7.76
N GLN A 17 -5.94 24.98 7.51
CA GLN A 17 -5.86 25.74 6.24
C GLN A 17 -4.70 25.32 5.33
N GLY A 18 -4.11 24.15 5.54
CA GLY A 18 -3.20 23.56 4.57
C GLY A 18 -3.97 22.59 3.67
N ASP A 19 -3.98 22.85 2.36
CA ASP A 19 -4.42 21.85 1.40
C ASP A 19 -3.64 20.55 1.66
N PRO A 20 -4.32 19.37 1.63
CA PRO A 20 -3.62 18.11 1.78
C PRO A 20 -2.54 18.02 0.70
N PRO A 21 -1.34 17.51 1.03
CA PRO A 21 -0.29 17.37 0.04
C PRO A 21 -0.81 16.46 -1.09
N VAL A 22 -1.10 17.10 -2.24
CA VAL A 22 -1.35 16.37 -3.47
C VAL A 22 -0.05 15.67 -3.80
N LEU A 23 -0.01 14.35 -3.58
CA LEU A 23 1.09 13.50 -4.05
C LEU A 23 1.13 13.61 -5.57
N LYS A 24 1.85 14.62 -6.05
CA LYS A 24 2.20 14.72 -7.46
C LYS A 24 3.11 13.54 -7.76
N ALA A 25 2.56 12.54 -8.42
CA ALA A 25 3.36 11.53 -9.10
C ALA A 25 4.36 12.29 -9.97
N LYS A 26 5.64 12.25 -9.61
CA LYS A 26 6.71 12.78 -10.46
C LYS A 26 6.73 11.90 -11.71
N ALA A 27 6.23 12.47 -12.82
CA ALA A 27 6.47 11.90 -14.13
C ALA A 27 7.97 11.79 -14.33
N GLN A 28 8.47 10.56 -14.41
CA GLN A 28 9.84 10.31 -14.84
C GLN A 28 9.91 10.23 -16.36
N PRO A 29 10.99 10.74 -16.97
CA PRO A 29 11.14 10.77 -18.42
C PRO A 29 11.31 9.37 -18.99
N GLN A 30 10.61 9.13 -20.10
CA GLN A 30 10.78 7.98 -20.96
C GLN A 30 12.18 7.98 -21.57
N HIS A 31 13.02 7.04 -21.20
CA HIS A 31 14.13 6.53 -22.01
C HIS A 31 14.59 5.20 -21.43
N ALA A 32 14.34 4.12 -22.15
CA ALA A 32 15.40 3.20 -22.51
C ALA A 32 14.85 1.98 -23.24
N SER A 33 15.47 1.75 -24.32
CA SER A 33 15.43 0.64 -25.26
C SER A 33 15.32 -0.74 -24.61
N ALA A 34 14.32 -1.50 -25.02
CA ALA A 34 14.08 -2.88 -24.65
C ALA A 34 15.23 -3.78 -25.07
N LYS A 35 15.84 -4.45 -24.10
CA LYS A 35 16.48 -5.76 -24.34
C LYS A 35 15.47 -6.82 -23.90
N THR A 36 14.92 -7.50 -24.90
CA THR A 36 13.99 -8.62 -24.76
C THR A 36 14.73 -9.79 -24.12
N HIS A 37 14.64 -9.94 -22.80
CA HIS A 37 14.80 -11.22 -22.14
C HIS A 37 13.39 -11.78 -21.96
N ARG A 38 13.14 -12.91 -22.58
CA ARG A 38 11.91 -13.71 -22.44
C ARG A 38 11.96 -14.33 -21.03
N SER A 39 11.50 -13.60 -20.04
CA SER A 39 11.20 -14.11 -18.69
C SER A 39 9.74 -14.53 -18.69
N ASP A 40 9.40 -15.62 -17.98
CA ASP A 40 8.02 -16.04 -17.73
C ASP A 40 7.29 -14.90 -16.99
N ALA A 41 6.74 -13.98 -17.78
CA ALA A 41 6.01 -12.82 -17.27
C ALA A 41 4.67 -13.33 -16.74
N ALA A 42 4.55 -13.45 -15.43
CA ALA A 42 3.26 -13.71 -14.81
C ALA A 42 2.46 -12.41 -14.78
N SER A 43 1.23 -12.47 -15.26
CA SER A 43 0.27 -11.36 -15.23
C SER A 43 -0.98 -11.83 -14.53
N PHE A 44 -1.48 -11.04 -13.60
CA PHE A 44 -2.67 -11.29 -12.79
C PHE A 44 -3.71 -10.22 -13.12
N HIS A 45 -4.96 -10.63 -13.33
CA HIS A 45 -6.06 -9.72 -13.63
C HIS A 45 -7.02 -9.64 -12.45
N GLY A 46 -7.32 -8.43 -12.00
CA GLY A 46 -8.13 -8.18 -10.82
C GLY A 46 -8.93 -6.88 -10.91
N GLU A 47 -9.41 -6.43 -9.78
CA GLU A 47 -10.24 -5.23 -9.64
C GLU A 47 -9.49 -4.11 -8.92
N GLY A 48 -9.66 -2.88 -9.37
CA GLY A 48 -9.21 -1.67 -8.67
C GLY A 48 -10.37 -0.92 -8.05
N LEU A 49 -10.08 0.07 -7.19
CA LEU A 49 -11.12 0.93 -6.62
C LEU A 49 -11.76 1.79 -7.70
N ARG A 50 -13.10 1.79 -7.75
CA ARG A 50 -13.86 2.62 -8.72
C ARG A 50 -13.64 4.12 -8.51
N SER A 51 -13.33 4.53 -7.28
CA SER A 51 -13.02 5.93 -6.93
C SER A 51 -11.65 6.39 -7.41
N GLN A 52 -10.76 5.48 -7.79
CA GLN A 52 -9.44 5.82 -8.28
C GLN A 52 -9.45 5.99 -9.81
N THR A 53 -8.76 7.02 -10.29
CA THR A 53 -8.48 7.18 -11.72
C THR A 53 -7.49 6.11 -12.20
N SER A 54 -7.27 6.01 -13.52
CA SER A 54 -6.24 5.13 -14.06
C SER A 54 -4.86 5.51 -13.52
N PHE A 55 -4.07 4.49 -13.18
CA PHE A 55 -2.70 4.64 -12.70
C PHE A 55 -1.81 3.50 -13.21
N ALA A 56 -0.50 3.71 -13.18
CA ALA A 56 0.51 2.69 -13.32
C ALA A 56 1.62 2.96 -12.29
N VAL A 57 1.89 1.98 -11.44
CA VAL A 57 2.92 2.05 -10.39
C VAL A 57 3.82 0.84 -10.50
N GLU A 58 5.13 1.10 -10.50
CA GLU A 58 6.15 0.07 -10.51
C GLU A 58 6.97 0.15 -9.23
N GLY A 59 7.31 -0.99 -8.68
CA GLY A 59 8.12 -1.09 -7.47
C GLY A 59 8.49 -2.51 -7.11
N ARG A 60 9.31 -2.62 -6.07
CA ARG A 60 9.67 -3.91 -5.50
C ARG A 60 8.49 -4.52 -4.77
N ALA A 61 8.19 -5.77 -5.05
CA ALA A 61 7.18 -6.52 -4.34
C ALA A 61 7.66 -6.87 -2.92
N LEU A 62 6.77 -6.68 -1.96
CA LEU A 62 6.89 -7.20 -0.60
C LEU A 62 5.69 -8.13 -0.38
N VAL A 63 5.93 -9.43 -0.28
CA VAL A 63 4.89 -10.44 -0.36
C VAL A 63 4.81 -11.25 0.93
N THR A 64 3.60 -11.49 1.39
CA THR A 64 3.30 -12.46 2.45
C THR A 64 1.95 -13.11 2.21
N ASP A 65 1.78 -14.35 2.62
CA ASP A 65 0.50 -15.06 2.67
C ASP A 65 -0.18 -14.97 4.06
N VAL A 66 0.46 -14.26 5.00
CA VAL A 66 -0.05 -14.01 6.34
C VAL A 66 -0.69 -12.61 6.43
N PRO A 67 -1.88 -12.47 7.05
CA PRO A 67 -2.51 -11.17 7.26
C PRO A 67 -1.64 -10.21 8.09
N ILE A 68 -1.61 -8.92 7.74
CA ILE A 68 -0.85 -7.90 8.46
C ILE A 68 -1.72 -7.22 9.51
N THR A 69 -1.22 -7.15 10.75
CA THR A 69 -1.85 -6.42 11.86
C THR A 69 -1.20 -5.03 12.01
N TYR A 70 -1.80 -4.00 11.40
CA TYR A 70 -1.22 -2.65 11.44
C TYR A 70 -1.16 -2.05 12.84
N LEU A 71 -2.27 -2.16 13.62
CA LEU A 71 -2.33 -1.59 14.96
C LEU A 71 -1.58 -2.49 15.94
N GLY A 72 -0.50 -1.96 16.49
CA GLY A 72 0.32 -2.63 17.51
C GLY A 72 1.53 -3.39 16.95
N TYR A 73 1.52 -3.72 15.64
CA TYR A 73 2.58 -4.52 15.03
C TYR A 73 3.25 -3.86 13.81
N VAL A 74 2.81 -2.67 13.43
CA VAL A 74 3.58 -1.85 12.48
C VAL A 74 3.99 -0.57 13.18
N ASN A 75 5.28 -0.33 13.24
CA ASN A 75 5.86 0.85 13.86
C ASN A 75 5.47 2.09 13.04
N ARG A 76 4.84 3.07 13.68
CA ARG A 76 4.25 4.23 13.01
C ARG A 76 5.28 5.25 12.53
N ASP A 77 6.47 5.24 13.13
CA ASP A 77 7.53 6.19 12.82
C ASP A 77 8.46 5.67 11.73
N THR A 78 8.64 4.35 11.68
CA THR A 78 9.58 3.69 10.76
C THR A 78 8.94 2.91 9.63
N GLY A 79 7.65 2.53 9.76
CA GLY A 79 6.96 1.66 8.81
C GLY A 79 7.42 0.20 8.86
N VAL A 80 8.19 -0.19 9.88
CA VAL A 80 8.68 -1.56 10.04
C VAL A 80 7.61 -2.43 10.67
N VAL A 81 7.43 -3.64 10.16
CA VAL A 81 6.60 -4.67 10.80
C VAL A 81 7.38 -5.22 12.00
N GLU A 82 6.77 -5.18 13.17
CA GLU A 82 7.35 -5.63 14.46
C GLU A 82 6.44 -6.70 15.09
N GLU A 83 6.06 -7.71 14.30
CA GLU A 83 5.18 -8.81 14.72
C GLU A 83 6.01 -10.10 14.83
N PRO A 84 6.35 -10.56 16.05
CA PRO A 84 7.19 -11.73 16.22
C PRO A 84 6.61 -12.97 15.55
N GLY A 85 7.40 -13.61 14.71
CA GLY A 85 7.01 -14.80 13.94
C GLY A 85 6.23 -14.53 12.66
N HIS A 86 5.94 -13.27 12.33
CA HIS A 86 5.39 -12.89 11.04
C HIS A 86 6.49 -12.95 9.96
N PRO A 87 6.20 -13.41 8.71
CA PRO A 87 7.21 -13.49 7.64
C PRO A 87 7.88 -12.15 7.30
N LEU A 88 7.21 -11.04 7.59
CA LEU A 88 7.73 -9.68 7.37
C LEU A 88 8.27 -9.02 8.65
N ASP A 89 8.46 -9.76 9.74
CA ASP A 89 9.03 -9.20 10.97
C ASP A 89 10.41 -8.56 10.71
N GLY A 90 10.59 -7.31 11.15
CA GLY A 90 11.78 -6.51 10.89
C GLY A 90 11.86 -5.84 9.51
N VAL A 91 10.84 -5.99 8.65
CA VAL A 91 10.85 -5.45 7.27
C VAL A 91 10.03 -4.15 7.19
N ALA A 92 10.59 -3.14 6.52
CA ALA A 92 9.89 -1.88 6.27
C ALA A 92 8.94 -1.97 5.07
N LEU A 93 7.77 -1.33 5.20
CA LEU A 93 6.76 -1.24 4.13
C LEU A 93 7.08 -0.13 3.12
N GLU A 94 7.96 0.80 3.49
CA GLU A 94 8.28 2.00 2.71
C GLU A 94 8.69 1.64 1.27
N ASP A 95 8.11 2.36 0.32
CA ASP A 95 8.46 2.34 -1.11
C ASP A 95 8.25 0.97 -1.80
N THR A 96 7.44 0.08 -1.24
CA THR A 96 7.14 -1.26 -1.80
C THR A 96 5.77 -1.33 -2.46
N VAL A 97 5.57 -2.32 -3.33
CA VAL A 97 4.24 -2.83 -3.71
C VAL A 97 3.93 -3.96 -2.74
N LEU A 98 3.07 -3.68 -1.76
CA LEU A 98 2.75 -4.61 -0.68
C LEU A 98 1.65 -5.57 -1.12
N ILE A 99 1.96 -6.87 -1.13
CA ILE A 99 1.06 -7.95 -1.58
C ILE A 99 0.80 -8.88 -0.40
N TYR A 100 -0.46 -8.93 0.06
CA TYR A 100 -0.85 -9.75 1.22
C TYR A 100 -2.35 -10.05 1.21
N PRO A 101 -2.82 -11.08 1.96
CA PRO A 101 -4.22 -11.49 1.85
C PRO A 101 -5.20 -10.41 2.27
N LYS A 102 -4.98 -9.84 3.46
CA LYS A 102 -5.87 -8.84 4.09
C LYS A 102 -5.20 -8.22 5.32
N GLY A 103 -5.70 -7.08 5.78
CA GLY A 103 -5.42 -6.56 7.11
C GLY A 103 -6.09 -7.40 8.21
N SER A 104 -5.51 -7.41 9.38
CA SER A 104 -5.99 -8.10 10.58
C SER A 104 -6.12 -7.12 11.75
N GLY A 105 -6.84 -7.53 12.79
CA GLY A 105 -6.95 -6.79 14.04
C GLY A 105 -8.06 -5.75 14.07
N SER A 106 -7.76 -4.61 14.65
CA SER A 106 -8.72 -3.57 15.00
C SER A 106 -9.24 -2.78 13.82
N THR A 107 -10.51 -2.33 13.90
CA THR A 107 -11.14 -1.42 12.93
C THR A 107 -10.49 -0.02 12.86
N VAL A 108 -9.58 0.30 13.78
CA VAL A 108 -8.74 1.52 13.70
C VAL A 108 -7.44 1.31 12.93
N ALA A 109 -7.15 0.11 12.45
CA ALA A 109 -6.00 -0.20 11.61
C ALA A 109 -5.83 0.72 10.38
N PRO A 110 -6.91 1.15 9.69
CA PRO A 110 -6.78 2.10 8.59
C PRO A 110 -6.06 3.39 8.95
N TYR A 111 -6.24 3.88 10.18
CA TYR A 111 -5.57 5.12 10.63
C TYR A 111 -4.05 4.95 10.77
N VAL A 112 -3.58 3.76 11.12
CA VAL A 112 -2.13 3.46 11.14
C VAL A 112 -1.59 3.51 9.72
N LEU A 113 -2.23 2.83 8.78
CA LEU A 113 -1.82 2.84 7.37
C LEU A 113 -1.90 4.26 6.78
N MET A 114 -2.95 5.03 7.10
CA MET A 114 -3.04 6.44 6.69
C MET A 114 -1.87 7.28 7.22
N GLY A 115 -1.50 7.11 8.48
CA GLY A 115 -0.34 7.78 9.08
C GLY A 115 0.96 7.45 8.36
N LEU A 116 1.18 6.16 8.05
CA LEU A 116 2.36 5.71 7.32
C LEU A 116 2.41 6.28 5.89
N ILE A 117 1.29 6.30 5.18
CA ILE A 117 1.21 6.91 3.85
C ILE A 117 1.52 8.41 3.93
N TYR A 118 0.93 9.11 4.90
CA TYR A 118 1.11 10.54 5.10
C TYR A 118 2.56 10.92 5.41
N THR A 119 3.26 10.13 6.22
CA THR A 119 4.66 10.36 6.60
C THR A 119 5.67 9.79 5.59
N GLY A 120 5.21 9.17 4.49
CA GLY A 120 6.07 8.57 3.48
C GLY A 120 6.74 7.27 3.93
N LYS A 121 6.22 6.63 5.00
CA LYS A 121 6.70 5.34 5.54
C LYS A 121 5.82 4.16 5.11
N GLY A 122 4.81 4.43 4.32
CA GLY A 122 3.91 3.41 3.78
C GLY A 122 4.37 2.85 2.44
N PRO A 123 3.65 1.83 1.94
CA PRO A 123 3.89 1.26 0.63
C PRO A 123 3.51 2.22 -0.50
N LYS A 124 4.04 2.00 -1.71
CA LYS A 124 3.64 2.70 -2.95
C LYS A 124 2.29 2.27 -3.48
N ALA A 125 1.97 1.01 -3.27
CA ALA A 125 0.72 0.39 -3.70
C ALA A 125 0.40 -0.78 -2.77
N VAL A 126 -0.87 -1.13 -2.73
CA VAL A 126 -1.36 -2.28 -1.97
C VAL A 126 -2.16 -3.21 -2.90
N VAL A 127 -1.85 -4.49 -2.80
CA VAL A 127 -2.54 -5.59 -3.45
C VAL A 127 -3.06 -6.53 -2.36
N ASN A 128 -4.37 -6.72 -2.31
CA ASN A 128 -4.98 -7.70 -1.43
C ASN A 128 -5.57 -8.86 -2.23
N ARG A 129 -5.63 -10.06 -1.63
CA ARG A 129 -6.34 -11.20 -2.21
C ARG A 129 -7.80 -10.86 -2.43
N ASP A 130 -8.47 -10.41 -1.37
CA ASP A 130 -9.86 -9.99 -1.37
C ASP A 130 -9.99 -8.53 -0.96
N VAL A 131 -11.14 -7.90 -1.24
CA VAL A 131 -11.40 -6.57 -0.73
C VAL A 131 -11.27 -6.53 0.79
N CYS A 132 -10.44 -5.62 1.30
CA CYS A 132 -10.13 -5.56 2.72
C CYS A 132 -10.65 -4.26 3.36
N PRO A 133 -11.68 -4.35 4.24
CA PRO A 133 -12.21 -3.18 4.94
C PRO A 133 -11.20 -2.45 5.82
N LEU A 134 -10.15 -3.13 6.28
CA LEU A 134 -9.10 -2.55 7.12
C LEU A 134 -8.00 -1.84 6.32
N THR A 135 -7.96 -2.01 5.01
CA THR A 135 -6.96 -1.41 4.12
C THR A 135 -7.58 -0.37 3.19
N LEU A 136 -8.74 -0.72 2.61
CA LEU A 136 -9.43 0.06 1.60
C LEU A 136 -9.68 1.53 1.98
N PRO A 137 -10.12 1.88 3.22
CA PRO A 137 -10.36 3.29 3.56
C PRO A 137 -9.11 4.15 3.43
N ALA A 138 -7.95 3.66 3.89
CA ALA A 138 -6.69 4.40 3.78
C ALA A 138 -6.29 4.61 2.32
N CYS A 139 -6.40 3.56 1.50
CA CYS A 139 -6.09 3.63 0.07
C CYS A 139 -7.03 4.57 -0.68
N SER A 140 -8.33 4.51 -0.38
CA SER A 140 -9.34 5.35 -1.04
C SER A 140 -9.20 6.82 -0.68
N LEU A 141 -9.00 7.15 0.61
CA LEU A 141 -8.94 8.53 1.10
C LEU A 141 -7.65 9.24 0.71
N LEU A 142 -6.53 8.52 0.69
CA LEU A 142 -5.21 9.09 0.39
C LEU A 142 -4.75 8.84 -1.05
N GLY A 143 -5.59 8.21 -1.88
CA GLY A 143 -5.25 7.95 -3.28
C GLY A 143 -4.12 6.94 -3.47
N LEU A 144 -3.85 6.08 -2.46
CA LEU A 144 -2.85 5.03 -2.61
C LEU A 144 -3.34 3.98 -3.62
N PRO A 145 -2.58 3.67 -4.67
CA PRO A 145 -2.89 2.62 -5.63
C PRO A 145 -3.28 1.31 -4.94
N TYR A 146 -4.45 0.77 -5.28
CA TYR A 146 -5.02 -0.40 -4.63
C TYR A 146 -5.72 -1.31 -5.63
N ALA A 147 -5.47 -2.62 -5.51
CA ALA A 147 -6.18 -3.64 -6.28
C ALA A 147 -6.42 -4.91 -5.45
N HIS A 148 -7.42 -5.70 -5.87
CA HIS A 148 -7.85 -6.93 -5.20
C HIS A 148 -8.56 -7.88 -6.17
N GLY A 149 -8.94 -9.08 -5.69
CA GLY A 149 -9.81 -10.00 -6.42
C GLY A 149 -9.21 -10.50 -7.71
N PHE A 150 -7.95 -10.87 -7.70
CA PHE A 150 -7.23 -11.35 -8.87
C PHE A 150 -7.68 -12.77 -9.27
N ASP A 151 -7.57 -13.09 -10.55
CA ASP A 151 -7.88 -14.39 -11.14
C ASP A 151 -7.02 -15.54 -10.60
N ALA A 152 -5.81 -15.24 -10.16
CA ALA A 152 -4.94 -16.12 -9.38
C ALA A 152 -4.39 -15.35 -8.16
N ASP A 153 -4.05 -16.07 -7.09
CA ASP A 153 -3.57 -15.43 -5.86
C ASP A 153 -2.14 -14.90 -6.02
N PRO A 154 -1.95 -13.55 -6.02
CA PRO A 154 -0.62 -12.97 -6.18
C PRO A 154 0.34 -13.32 -5.03
N CYS A 155 -0.17 -13.66 -3.84
CA CYS A 155 0.66 -14.06 -2.70
C CYS A 155 1.49 -15.32 -2.97
N TYR A 156 1.07 -16.16 -3.93
CA TYR A 156 1.81 -17.37 -4.33
C TYR A 156 2.47 -17.25 -5.70
N GLY A 157 2.11 -16.27 -6.49
CA GLY A 157 2.63 -16.09 -7.85
C GLY A 157 3.74 -15.07 -7.99
N VAL A 158 3.94 -14.22 -6.95
CA VAL A 158 4.97 -13.18 -6.90
C VAL A 158 5.90 -13.47 -5.72
N ASN A 159 7.19 -13.21 -5.89
CA ASN A 159 8.17 -13.35 -4.81
C ASN A 159 8.53 -11.98 -4.23
N THR A 160 8.84 -11.94 -2.93
CA THR A 160 9.43 -10.75 -2.33
C THR A 160 10.74 -10.39 -3.04
N GLY A 161 10.84 -9.13 -3.47
CA GLY A 161 11.97 -8.62 -4.21
C GLY A 161 11.77 -8.55 -5.72
N ASP A 162 10.81 -9.27 -6.29
CA ASP A 162 10.44 -9.12 -7.71
C ASP A 162 10.10 -7.65 -8.02
N THR A 163 10.43 -7.18 -9.21
CA THR A 163 9.90 -5.90 -9.72
C THR A 163 8.56 -6.15 -10.34
N VAL A 164 7.54 -5.48 -9.82
CA VAL A 164 6.16 -5.61 -10.30
C VAL A 164 5.60 -4.28 -10.74
N ARG A 165 4.67 -4.34 -11.69
CA ARG A 165 3.90 -3.17 -12.15
C ARG A 165 2.42 -3.42 -11.89
N LEU A 166 1.81 -2.54 -11.08
CA LEU A 166 0.38 -2.50 -10.87
C LEU A 166 -0.23 -1.42 -11.76
N THR A 167 -1.08 -1.82 -12.69
CA THR A 167 -1.78 -0.92 -13.61
C THR A 167 -3.28 -1.00 -13.36
N ARG A 168 -3.96 0.15 -13.32
CA ARG A 168 -5.43 0.23 -13.29
C ARG A 168 -5.93 0.98 -14.51
N THR A 169 -6.94 0.42 -15.16
CA THR A 169 -7.71 1.01 -16.26
C THR A 169 -9.20 1.01 -15.92
N GLU A 170 -10.03 1.51 -16.80
CA GLU A 170 -11.49 1.43 -16.64
C GLU A 170 -11.99 -0.03 -16.62
N SER A 171 -11.29 -0.95 -17.28
CA SER A 171 -11.66 -2.36 -17.37
C SER A 171 -11.23 -3.22 -16.18
N GLY A 172 -10.39 -2.71 -15.27
CA GLY A 172 -9.91 -3.46 -14.12
C GLY A 172 -8.50 -3.10 -13.71
N ALA A 173 -7.85 -4.00 -12.98
CA ALA A 173 -6.46 -3.88 -12.57
C ALA A 173 -5.64 -5.06 -13.10
N THR A 174 -4.37 -4.81 -13.38
CA THR A 174 -3.40 -5.82 -13.80
C THR A 174 -2.15 -5.70 -12.96
N LEU A 175 -1.66 -6.80 -12.42
CA LEU A 175 -0.38 -6.91 -11.74
C LEU A 175 0.56 -7.75 -12.60
N ASP A 176 1.60 -7.12 -13.14
CA ASP A 176 2.59 -7.77 -14.00
C ASP A 176 3.91 -7.94 -13.26
N VAL A 177 4.51 -9.12 -13.32
CA VAL A 177 5.89 -9.33 -12.89
C VAL A 177 6.80 -8.89 -14.03
N VAL A 178 7.49 -7.77 -13.82
CA VAL A 178 8.38 -7.14 -14.82
C VAL A 178 9.75 -7.79 -14.80
N GLU A 179 10.25 -8.09 -13.58
CA GLU A 179 11.56 -8.71 -13.38
C GLU A 179 11.51 -9.61 -12.15
N ARG A 180 12.03 -10.83 -12.28
CA ARG A 180 12.17 -11.78 -11.19
C ARG A 180 13.53 -11.61 -10.51
N VAL A 181 13.53 -11.67 -9.18
CA VAL A 181 14.78 -11.80 -8.44
C VAL A 181 15.35 -13.18 -8.70
N SER A 182 16.60 -13.22 -9.18
CA SER A 182 17.34 -14.48 -9.30
C SER A 182 17.58 -15.06 -7.90
N PRO A 183 17.38 -16.36 -7.70
CA PRO A 183 17.61 -17.02 -6.43
C PRO A 183 19.08 -16.99 -5.99
#